data_4f4e7286906e0a85dd550a17de850ff2
#
_entry.id   4f4e7286906e0a85dd550a17de850ff2
#
_cell.length_a   1.000
_cell.length_b   1.000
_cell.length_c   1.000
_cell.angle_alpha   90.00
_cell.angle_beta   90.00
_cell.angle_gamma   90.00
#
_symmetry.space_group_name_H-M   'P 1'
#
loop_
_entity.id
_entity.type
_entity.pdbx_description
1 polymer ?
#
loop_
_entity_poly.entity_id
_entity_poly.type
_entity_poly.pdbx_seq_one_letter_code
_entity_poly.pdbx_strand_id
1 'polypeptide(L)'
;RGYMPQDAVFCAIPNFGGRSGLMGRLNNLTDNYFTYKAKYASIKGIGAAPEAIEQTPVTYDLIFQLPWMGSKPDMKEWIKNYAAARYGTDNVVVQEAWELLRQGVLNYGADGIQGPVEDVWGARPNLDAKPASTWGKTINHAGGTYTKARRQMLVDAVYKLISQQAAL
;
A
#
# COMPACT_ATOMS: atom_id res chain seq x y z
N ARG A 1 -3.86 21.82 -20.49
CA ARG A 1 -5.29 22.16 -20.42
C ARG A 1 -5.69 21.94 -18.98
N GLY A 2 -6.02 23.04 -18.27
CA GLY A 2 -6.43 22.98 -16.88
C GLY A 2 -7.69 22.13 -16.72
N TYR A 3 -7.60 21.15 -15.88
CA TYR A 3 -8.76 20.37 -15.48
C TYR A 3 -9.62 21.27 -14.58
N MET A 4 -10.76 21.64 -15.08
CA MET A 4 -11.92 22.24 -14.42
C MET A 4 -11.73 23.58 -13.69
N PRO A 5 -12.60 24.54 -13.98
CA PRO A 5 -12.76 25.75 -13.17
C PRO A 5 -13.46 25.46 -11.81
N GLN A 6 -13.81 24.22 -11.53
CA GLN A 6 -14.54 23.82 -10.34
C GLN A 6 -13.62 23.13 -9.32
N ASP A 7 -13.95 23.28 -8.06
CA ASP A 7 -13.25 22.59 -6.99
C ASP A 7 -13.36 21.07 -7.15
N ALA A 8 -12.27 20.36 -6.92
CA ALA A 8 -12.14 18.94 -7.13
C ALA A 8 -11.58 18.24 -5.89
N VAL A 9 -11.86 16.96 -5.78
CA VAL A 9 -11.32 16.07 -4.76
C VAL A 9 -10.37 15.08 -5.43
N PHE A 10 -9.17 14.93 -4.91
CA PHE A 10 -8.27 13.87 -5.32
C PHE A 10 -8.82 12.55 -4.76
N CYS A 11 -9.32 11.67 -5.61
CA CYS A 11 -9.89 10.41 -5.17
C CYS A 11 -8.91 9.24 -5.36
N ALA A 12 -8.64 8.52 -4.29
CA ALA A 12 -7.84 7.30 -4.32
C ALA A 12 -8.74 6.07 -4.35
N ILE A 13 -8.38 5.11 -5.20
CA ILE A 13 -8.98 3.77 -5.21
C ILE A 13 -7.90 2.80 -4.73
N PRO A 14 -7.81 2.54 -3.42
CA PRO A 14 -6.72 1.77 -2.86
C PRO A 14 -6.84 0.27 -3.14
N ASN A 15 -8.05 -0.20 -3.39
CA ASN A 15 -8.33 -1.61 -3.66
C ASN A 15 -9.43 -1.76 -4.70
N PHE A 16 -9.40 -2.86 -5.45
CA PHE A 16 -10.44 -3.25 -6.40
C PHE A 16 -11.18 -4.48 -5.89
N GLY A 17 -12.47 -4.56 -6.11
CA GLY A 17 -13.32 -5.64 -5.61
C GLY A 17 -12.76 -7.04 -5.85
N GLY A 18 -12.86 -7.90 -4.84
CA GLY A 18 -12.40 -9.28 -4.89
C GLY A 18 -10.90 -9.48 -4.69
N ARG A 19 -10.18 -8.48 -4.19
CA ARG A 19 -8.74 -8.56 -3.95
C ARG A 19 -8.43 -8.42 -2.47
N SER A 20 -7.94 -9.50 -1.90
CA SER A 20 -7.63 -9.62 -0.48
C SER A 20 -6.14 -9.47 -0.15
N GLY A 21 -5.31 -9.07 -1.10
CA GLY A 21 -3.88 -8.92 -0.90
C GLY A 21 -3.50 -7.64 -0.17
N LEU A 22 -2.40 -7.69 0.56
CA LEU A 22 -1.75 -6.51 1.11
C LEU A 22 -1.24 -5.63 -0.05
N MET A 23 -1.97 -4.56 -0.35
CA MET A 23 -1.62 -3.61 -1.39
C MET A 23 -1.67 -2.20 -0.82
N GLY A 24 -0.84 -1.32 -1.31
CA GLY A 24 -0.85 0.03 -0.76
C GLY A 24 -0.44 1.12 -1.72
N ARG A 25 0.60 0.93 -2.50
CA ARG A 25 1.22 1.97 -3.34
C ARG A 25 1.49 3.27 -2.57
N LEU A 26 1.91 3.15 -1.31
CA LEU A 26 2.00 4.29 -0.40
C LEU A 26 2.84 5.45 -0.97
N ASN A 27 4.02 5.14 -1.54
CA ASN A 27 4.86 6.17 -2.14
C ASN A 27 4.18 6.82 -3.35
N ASN A 28 3.60 6.01 -4.24
CA ASN A 28 2.96 6.50 -5.45
C ASN A 28 1.73 7.37 -5.12
N LEU A 29 0.92 6.94 -4.15
CA LEU A 29 -0.22 7.71 -3.66
C LEU A 29 0.23 9.09 -3.14
N THR A 30 1.26 9.11 -2.32
CA THR A 30 1.83 10.34 -1.76
C THR A 30 2.37 11.25 -2.86
N ASP A 31 3.16 10.70 -3.77
CA ASP A 31 3.76 11.44 -4.90
C ASP A 31 2.69 12.06 -5.79
N ASN A 32 1.69 11.29 -6.14
CA ASN A 32 0.59 11.75 -6.97
C ASN A 32 -0.22 12.86 -6.28
N TYR A 33 -0.57 12.67 -5.01
CA TYR A 33 -1.32 13.69 -4.28
C TYR A 33 -0.61 15.04 -4.28
N PHE A 34 0.66 15.09 -3.85
CA PHE A 34 1.41 16.34 -3.80
C PHE A 34 1.70 16.94 -5.17
N THR A 35 1.96 16.09 -6.17
CA THR A 35 2.14 16.54 -7.55
C THR A 35 0.88 17.18 -8.10
N TYR A 36 -0.27 16.55 -7.94
CA TYR A 36 -1.53 17.09 -8.44
C TYR A 36 -2.00 18.31 -7.64
N LYS A 37 -1.85 18.30 -6.31
CA LYS A 37 -2.16 19.45 -5.46
C LYS A 37 -1.33 20.68 -5.83
N ALA A 38 -0.05 20.50 -6.13
CA ALA A 38 0.81 21.59 -6.58
C ALA A 38 0.44 22.10 -7.98
N LYS A 39 0.00 21.21 -8.86
CA LYS A 39 -0.33 21.53 -10.24
C LYS A 39 -1.73 22.15 -10.40
N TYR A 40 -2.67 21.78 -9.56
CA TYR A 40 -4.08 22.15 -9.70
C TYR A 40 -4.62 22.75 -8.40
N ALA A 41 -4.75 24.09 -8.38
CA ALA A 41 -5.30 24.82 -7.24
C ALA A 41 -6.77 24.45 -6.92
N SER A 42 -7.46 23.83 -7.86
CA SER A 42 -8.82 23.30 -7.69
C SER A 42 -8.90 22.06 -6.79
N ILE A 43 -7.80 21.38 -6.48
CA ILE A 43 -7.83 20.25 -5.56
C ILE A 43 -7.93 20.77 -4.13
N LYS A 44 -9.10 20.60 -3.53
CA LYS A 44 -9.43 21.10 -2.18
C LYS A 44 -9.45 20.01 -1.12
N GLY A 45 -9.42 18.74 -1.51
CA GLY A 45 -9.50 17.63 -0.58
C GLY A 45 -9.05 16.31 -1.17
N ILE A 46 -9.17 15.27 -0.37
CA ILE A 46 -8.90 13.89 -0.75
C ILE A 46 -10.11 13.03 -0.38
N GLY A 47 -10.33 11.98 -1.14
CA GLY A 47 -11.34 10.97 -0.89
C GLY A 47 -10.80 9.57 -1.17
N ALA A 48 -11.50 8.57 -0.69
CA ALA A 48 -11.24 7.18 -1.00
C ALA A 48 -12.51 6.48 -1.48
N ALA A 49 -12.37 5.63 -2.48
CA ALA A 49 -13.44 4.78 -2.99
C ALA A 49 -13.04 3.31 -2.79
N PRO A 50 -13.32 2.73 -1.63
CA PRO A 50 -13.07 1.31 -1.38
C PRO A 50 -14.08 0.45 -2.16
N GLU A 51 -13.61 -0.62 -2.79
CA GLU A 51 -14.47 -1.51 -3.57
C GLU A 51 -14.72 -2.88 -2.94
N ALA A 52 -14.00 -3.21 -1.87
CA ALA A 52 -14.10 -4.51 -1.21
C ALA A 52 -14.12 -4.37 0.31
N ILE A 53 -14.42 -5.46 1.00
CA ILE A 53 -14.44 -5.51 2.47
C ILE A 53 -13.00 -5.55 3.00
N GLU A 54 -12.13 -6.30 2.34
CA GLU A 54 -10.73 -6.43 2.73
C GLU A 54 -9.97 -5.15 2.37
N GLN A 55 -9.60 -4.44 3.41
CA GLN A 55 -8.91 -3.16 3.27
C GLN A 55 -7.60 -3.17 4.05
N THR A 56 -6.65 -2.43 3.57
CA THR A 56 -5.34 -2.26 4.21
C THR A 56 -5.32 -0.98 5.04
N PRO A 57 -5.50 -1.03 6.37
CA PRO A 57 -5.71 0.16 7.20
C PRO A 57 -4.65 1.24 7.03
N VAL A 58 -3.38 0.86 6.94
CA VAL A 58 -2.27 1.80 6.78
C VAL A 58 -2.42 2.70 5.54
N THR A 59 -3.03 2.19 4.48
CA THR A 59 -3.28 2.97 3.26
C THR A 59 -4.31 4.06 3.51
N TYR A 60 -5.37 3.76 4.25
CA TYR A 60 -6.40 4.74 4.59
C TYR A 60 -5.91 5.77 5.58
N ASP A 61 -5.12 5.37 6.57
CA ASP A 61 -4.49 6.32 7.49
C ASP A 61 -3.62 7.32 6.72
N LEU A 62 -2.85 6.85 5.74
CA LEU A 62 -2.08 7.74 4.88
C LEU A 62 -3.00 8.66 4.07
N ILE A 63 -4.00 8.12 3.36
CA ILE A 63 -4.91 8.91 2.53
C ILE A 63 -5.49 10.08 3.33
N PHE A 64 -6.01 9.81 4.51
CA PHE A 64 -6.69 10.85 5.30
C PHE A 64 -5.75 11.76 6.09
N GLN A 65 -4.48 11.42 6.21
CA GLN A 65 -3.46 12.31 6.76
C GLN A 65 -2.87 13.28 5.70
N LEU A 66 -2.77 12.87 4.43
CA LEU A 66 -2.16 13.67 3.37
C LEU A 66 -2.68 15.13 3.29
N PRO A 67 -3.98 15.42 3.42
CA PRO A 67 -4.49 16.79 3.35
C PRO A 67 -3.97 17.71 4.44
N TRP A 68 -3.64 17.15 5.59
CA TRP A 68 -3.18 17.86 6.78
C TRP A 68 -1.66 18.09 6.79
N MET A 69 -0.94 17.45 5.86
CA MET A 69 0.50 17.62 5.72
C MET A 69 0.81 18.85 4.86
N GLY A 70 1.66 19.73 5.37
CA GLY A 70 2.08 20.92 4.64
C GLY A 70 3.00 20.63 3.46
N SER A 71 3.71 19.49 3.49
CA SER A 71 4.62 19.04 2.45
C SER A 71 4.63 17.51 2.38
N LYS A 72 5.20 16.99 1.29
CA LYS A 72 5.38 15.54 1.12
C LYS A 72 6.20 14.96 2.27
N PRO A 73 5.67 13.95 2.99
CA PRO A 73 6.39 13.33 4.10
C PRO A 73 7.55 12.45 3.62
N ASP A 74 8.55 12.27 4.47
CA ASP A 74 9.45 11.12 4.38
C ASP A 74 8.67 9.87 4.71
N MET A 75 8.51 8.98 3.74
CA MET A 75 7.69 7.79 3.88
C MET A 75 8.29 6.74 4.81
N LYS A 76 9.60 6.75 5.02
CA LYS A 76 10.26 5.88 5.99
C LYS A 76 9.95 6.33 7.42
N GLU A 77 10.04 7.61 7.66
CA GLU A 77 9.70 8.18 8.98
C GLU A 77 8.19 8.08 9.24
N TRP A 78 7.37 8.31 8.22
CA TRP A 78 5.93 8.18 8.35
C TRP A 78 5.50 6.76 8.76
N ILE A 79 6.03 5.71 8.12
CA ILE A 79 5.66 4.32 8.43
C ILE A 79 6.16 3.89 9.82
N LYS A 80 7.29 4.43 10.25
CA LYS A 80 7.83 4.24 11.59
C LYS A 80 6.88 4.81 12.65
N ASN A 81 6.43 6.04 12.44
CA ASN A 81 5.48 6.70 13.33
C ASN A 81 4.11 6.00 13.32
N TYR A 82 3.66 5.52 12.16
CA TYR A 82 2.47 4.69 12.04
C TYR A 82 2.59 3.41 12.89
N ALA A 83 3.72 2.71 12.82
CA ALA A 83 3.96 1.51 13.60
C ALA A 83 3.94 1.81 15.11
N ALA A 84 4.61 2.87 15.54
CA ALA A 84 4.61 3.29 16.94
C ALA A 84 3.20 3.62 17.44
N ALA A 85 2.43 4.37 16.68
CA ALA A 85 1.06 4.72 17.03
C ALA A 85 0.13 3.50 17.07
N ARG A 86 0.28 2.57 16.12
CA ARG A 86 -0.56 1.38 16.03
C ARG A 86 -0.39 0.43 17.20
N TYR A 87 0.83 0.25 17.66
CA TYR A 87 1.15 -0.69 18.74
C TYR A 87 1.40 -0.04 20.09
N GLY A 88 1.39 1.30 20.15
CA GLY A 88 1.66 2.03 21.38
C GLY A 88 3.09 1.87 21.90
N THR A 89 4.05 1.58 21.04
CA THR A 89 5.45 1.30 21.42
C THR A 89 6.44 1.79 20.38
N ASP A 90 7.58 2.27 20.84
CA ASP A 90 8.73 2.64 20.00
C ASP A 90 9.67 1.45 19.71
N ASN A 91 9.13 0.24 19.70
CA ASN A 91 9.91 -0.97 19.45
C ASN A 91 10.53 -0.95 18.06
N VAL A 92 11.85 -0.91 18.01
CA VAL A 92 12.63 -0.81 16.77
C VAL A 92 12.39 -2.01 15.84
N VAL A 93 12.21 -3.21 16.37
CA VAL A 93 11.97 -4.41 15.55
C VAL A 93 10.62 -4.32 14.85
N VAL A 94 9.60 -3.78 15.51
CA VAL A 94 8.29 -3.52 14.93
C VAL A 94 8.37 -2.46 13.84
N GLN A 95 9.09 -1.39 14.08
CA GLN A 95 9.31 -0.32 13.09
C GLN A 95 10.06 -0.84 11.86
N GLU A 96 11.07 -1.68 12.03
CA GLU A 96 11.78 -2.34 10.93
C GLU A 96 10.88 -3.29 10.14
N ALA A 97 10.00 -4.02 10.81
CA ALA A 97 9.03 -4.87 10.13
C ALA A 97 8.09 -4.05 9.23
N TRP A 98 7.58 -2.93 9.71
CA TRP A 98 6.73 -2.03 8.91
C TRP A 98 7.49 -1.37 7.76
N GLU A 99 8.77 -1.06 7.93
CA GLU A 99 9.60 -0.56 6.82
C GLU A 99 9.80 -1.63 5.74
N LEU A 100 9.98 -2.89 6.11
CA LEU A 100 10.03 -4.01 5.16
C LEU A 100 8.68 -4.16 4.41
N LEU A 101 7.55 -4.06 5.11
CA LEU A 101 6.23 -4.05 4.47
C LEU A 101 6.09 -2.88 3.49
N ARG A 102 6.53 -1.67 3.89
CA ARG A 102 6.50 -0.49 3.03
C ARG A 102 7.35 -0.67 1.78
N GLN A 103 8.56 -1.18 1.89
CA GLN A 103 9.44 -1.42 0.73
C GLN A 103 8.95 -2.58 -0.16
N GLY A 104 8.31 -3.55 0.44
CA GLY A 104 7.77 -4.73 -0.22
C GLY A 104 6.35 -4.54 -0.75
N VAL A 105 5.40 -5.14 -0.05
CA VAL A 105 4.00 -5.28 -0.49
C VAL A 105 3.22 -3.97 -0.54
N LEU A 106 3.52 -3.01 0.35
CA LEU A 106 2.80 -1.73 0.41
C LEU A 106 3.25 -0.72 -0.65
N ASN A 107 4.30 -1.00 -1.40
CA ASN A 107 4.75 -0.21 -2.56
C ASN A 107 4.73 -1.00 -3.87
N TYR A 108 4.02 -2.08 -3.87
CA TYR A 108 3.82 -2.89 -5.04
C TYR A 108 2.86 -2.22 -6.03
N GLY A 109 3.13 -2.36 -7.30
CA GLY A 109 2.21 -1.95 -8.34
C GLY A 109 2.27 -0.48 -8.74
N ALA A 110 3.46 0.12 -8.79
CA ALA A 110 3.66 1.46 -9.37
C ALA A 110 3.18 1.56 -10.83
N ASP A 111 3.08 0.47 -11.51
CA ASP A 111 2.82 0.30 -12.94
C ASP A 111 1.33 0.12 -13.27
N GLY A 112 0.44 0.50 -12.41
CA GLY A 112 -0.99 0.52 -12.71
C GLY A 112 -1.69 -0.84 -12.56
N ILE A 113 -1.09 -1.76 -11.84
CA ILE A 113 -1.63 -3.09 -11.76
C ILE A 113 -2.86 -3.17 -10.91
N GLN A 114 -3.84 -3.66 -11.56
CA GLN A 114 -5.06 -4.14 -10.99
C GLN A 114 -4.97 -5.67 -10.75
N GLY A 115 -3.78 -6.19 -10.44
CA GLY A 115 -3.59 -7.61 -10.26
C GLY A 115 -4.58 -8.16 -9.27
N PRO A 116 -5.21 -9.27 -9.58
CA PRO A 116 -5.88 -10.03 -8.57
C PRO A 116 -4.79 -10.44 -7.67
N VAL A 117 -5.10 -10.52 -6.48
CA VAL A 117 -4.23 -11.35 -5.73
C VAL A 117 -5.12 -12.25 -4.93
N GLU A 118 -5.27 -13.44 -5.43
CA GLU A 118 -5.44 -14.52 -4.51
C GLU A 118 -4.21 -14.46 -3.63
N ASP A 119 -4.38 -14.03 -2.41
CA ASP A 119 -3.33 -14.17 -1.43
C ASP A 119 -3.09 -15.65 -1.15
N VAL A 120 -1.96 -15.93 -0.56
CA VAL A 120 -1.57 -17.32 -0.19
C VAL A 120 -2.59 -17.95 0.76
N TRP A 121 -3.38 -17.13 1.45
CA TRP A 121 -4.36 -17.56 2.44
C TRP A 121 -5.73 -17.89 1.83
N GLY A 122 -6.11 -17.18 0.78
CA GLY A 122 -7.36 -17.39 0.07
C GLY A 122 -7.25 -18.36 -1.10
N ALA A 123 -6.05 -18.60 -1.60
CA ALA A 123 -5.84 -19.50 -2.73
C ALA A 123 -6.10 -20.94 -2.36
N ARG A 124 -6.86 -21.63 -3.19
CA ARG A 124 -7.02 -23.09 -3.02
C ARG A 124 -5.70 -23.79 -3.33
N PRO A 125 -5.29 -24.77 -2.54
CA PRO A 125 -4.13 -25.60 -2.86
C PRO A 125 -4.25 -26.18 -4.27
N ASN A 126 -3.25 -25.96 -5.09
CA ASN A 126 -3.19 -26.46 -6.45
C ASN A 126 -1.76 -26.88 -6.77
N LEU A 127 -1.55 -28.17 -7.03
CA LEU A 127 -0.22 -28.71 -7.34
C LEU A 127 0.32 -28.20 -8.68
N ASP A 128 -0.55 -27.78 -9.58
CA ASP A 128 -0.19 -27.22 -10.88
C ASP A 128 -0.09 -25.70 -10.87
N ALA A 129 -0.23 -25.08 -9.71
CA ALA A 129 -0.15 -23.63 -9.58
C ALA A 129 1.24 -23.13 -9.99
N LYS A 130 1.27 -22.37 -11.08
CA LYS A 130 2.48 -21.68 -11.53
C LYS A 130 2.49 -20.28 -10.92
N PRO A 131 3.64 -19.75 -10.52
CA PRO A 131 3.75 -18.44 -9.84
C PRO A 131 3.10 -17.26 -10.57
N ALA A 132 2.56 -17.46 -11.74
CA ALA A 132 1.96 -16.43 -12.55
C ALA A 132 0.66 -16.87 -13.23
N SER A 133 0.08 -17.99 -12.85
CA SER A 133 -0.76 -18.69 -13.80
C SER A 133 -2.24 -18.42 -13.74
N THR A 134 -2.76 -18.04 -12.62
CA THR A 134 -4.21 -17.98 -12.45
C THR A 134 -4.84 -16.80 -13.13
N TRP A 135 -4.09 -15.74 -13.32
CA TRP A 135 -4.58 -14.49 -13.90
C TRP A 135 -3.64 -13.91 -14.95
N GLY A 136 -2.88 -14.77 -15.56
CA GLY A 136 -1.92 -14.61 -16.67
C GLY A 136 -1.50 -13.20 -17.04
N LYS A 137 -2.42 -12.42 -17.56
CA LYS A 137 -2.15 -11.05 -18.01
C LYS A 137 -1.86 -10.08 -16.87
N THR A 138 -2.44 -10.29 -15.72
CA THR A 138 -2.34 -9.36 -14.61
C THR A 138 -1.07 -9.55 -13.79
N ILE A 139 -0.60 -10.75 -13.72
CA ILE A 139 0.67 -11.04 -13.07
C ILE A 139 1.85 -10.59 -13.92
N ASN A 140 1.69 -10.63 -15.23
CA ASN A 140 2.68 -10.05 -16.14
C ASN A 140 2.79 -8.53 -16.03
N HIS A 141 1.73 -7.86 -15.64
CA HIS A 141 1.79 -6.44 -15.30
C HIS A 141 2.52 -6.21 -13.98
N ALA A 142 2.41 -7.14 -13.08
CA ALA A 142 3.24 -7.19 -11.89
C ALA A 142 4.67 -7.62 -12.22
N GLY A 143 4.89 -7.91 -13.49
CA GLY A 143 6.14 -8.44 -13.98
C GLY A 143 7.30 -7.92 -13.20
N GLY A 144 8.12 -8.44 -12.74
CA GLY A 144 9.24 -7.97 -12.00
C GLY A 144 8.97 -7.23 -10.69
N THR A 145 7.79 -6.72 -10.47
CA THR A 145 7.53 -5.93 -9.27
C THR A 145 7.32 -6.78 -8.02
N TYR A 146 6.74 -7.95 -8.15
CA TYR A 146 6.65 -8.90 -7.02
C TYR A 146 7.81 -9.90 -7.07
N THR A 147 9.01 -9.39 -6.97
CA THR A 147 10.25 -10.16 -7.03
C THR A 147 10.40 -11.09 -5.82
N LYS A 148 11.32 -12.07 -5.95
CA LYS A 148 11.73 -12.90 -4.81
C LYS A 148 12.16 -12.05 -3.61
N ALA A 149 12.84 -10.94 -3.85
CA ALA A 149 13.27 -10.03 -2.79
C ALA A 149 12.08 -9.41 -2.03
N ARG A 150 11.02 -8.97 -2.72
CA ARG A 150 9.84 -8.41 -2.07
C ARG A 150 9.04 -9.45 -1.30
N ARG A 151 8.97 -10.66 -1.79
CA ARG A 151 8.38 -11.78 -1.03
C ARG A 151 9.18 -12.07 0.24
N GLN A 152 10.50 -12.05 0.14
CA GLN A 152 11.35 -12.21 1.31
C GLN A 152 11.13 -11.11 2.34
N MET A 153 11.00 -9.85 1.91
CA MET A 153 10.68 -8.73 2.81
C MET A 153 9.38 -8.96 3.58
N LEU A 154 8.35 -9.53 2.94
CA LEU A 154 7.11 -9.87 3.63
C LEU A 154 7.33 -10.95 4.69
N VAL A 155 8.04 -12.01 4.34
CA VAL A 155 8.36 -13.11 5.28
C VAL A 155 9.17 -12.56 6.47
N ASP A 156 10.19 -11.76 6.20
CA ASP A 156 11.04 -11.16 7.23
C ASP A 156 10.24 -10.21 8.15
N ALA A 157 9.33 -9.43 7.57
CA ALA A 157 8.45 -8.55 8.35
C ALA A 157 7.53 -9.35 9.28
N VAL A 158 6.89 -10.40 8.77
CA VAL A 158 6.01 -11.27 9.58
C VAL A 158 6.81 -11.94 10.70
N TYR A 159 8.00 -12.46 10.40
CA TYR A 159 8.87 -13.07 11.40
C TYR A 159 9.25 -12.09 12.51
N LYS A 160 9.63 -10.85 12.14
CA LYS A 160 9.94 -9.78 13.11
C LYS A 160 8.72 -9.48 14.00
N LEU A 161 7.53 -9.33 13.44
CA LEU A 161 6.31 -9.05 14.22
C LEU A 161 5.99 -10.20 15.20
N ILE A 162 6.05 -11.45 14.73
CA ILE A 162 5.82 -12.62 15.58
C ILE A 162 6.84 -12.67 16.72
N SER A 163 8.11 -12.37 16.46
CA SER A 163 9.17 -12.37 17.48
C SER A 163 8.94 -11.35 18.60
N GLN A 164 8.09 -10.35 18.37
CA GLN A 164 7.76 -9.32 19.35
C GLN A 164 6.37 -9.49 19.98
N GLN A 165 5.68 -10.59 19.70
CA GLN A 165 4.29 -10.81 20.15
C GLN A 165 4.08 -10.59 21.66
N ALA A 166 5.05 -10.94 22.49
CA ALA A 166 4.97 -10.75 23.95
C ALA A 166 5.17 -9.30 24.39
N ALA A 167 5.65 -8.42 23.50
CA ALA A 167 5.93 -7.00 23.77
C ALA A 167 4.90 -6.06 23.10
N LEU A 168 3.95 -6.62 22.36
CA LEU A 168 2.85 -5.93 21.69
C LEU A 168 1.52 -6.16 22.41
#